data_adb54c621f99669e9d6c891f845815ee
#
_entry.id   adb54c621f99669e9d6c891f845815ee
#
_cell.length_a   1.000
_cell.length_b   1.000
_cell.length_c   1.000
_cell.angle_alpha   90.00
_cell.angle_beta   90.00
_cell.angle_gamma   90.00
#
_symmetry.space_group_name_H-M   'P 1'
#
loop_
_entity.id
_entity.type
_entity.pdbx_description
1 polymer ?
#
loop_
_entity_poly.entity_id
_entity_poly.type
_entity_poly.pdbx_seq_one_letter_code
_entity_poly.pdbx_strand_id
1 'polypeptide(L)'
;MKKIFTLIILAMAVVTAAQAQTITINKTDGTKVTYDASEVSSIDFAPKSDTTTIHSFTGYLLVSSAYFQNMYYGDAAQMSVLAVGDKYLCRFDDATWGHGLFNITLDKGTISGTGSVTMVNPQGGASTTHDATMSGTMTHITISIPDLMGGTTINWNYGDPRAYKTAGTYSAKDNIVVGGVADYSYSTNDSVDYTVVAVNDSTINLVVPEESFDNLAMMGNLVMGTYTISNIAWDAAENAYVRSYGSDGITFDCTIAGKKGHYEFTNSDCKVVVRPNADG
;
A
#
# COMPACT_ATOMS: atom_id res chain seq x y z
N MET A 1 26.78 1.45 37.10
CA MET A 1 26.59 2.16 38.38
C MET A 1 25.12 2.44 38.55
N LYS A 2 24.51 1.76 39.52
CA LYS A 2 23.07 1.87 39.82
C LYS A 2 22.80 3.21 40.49
N LYS A 3 22.04 4.10 39.86
CA LYS A 3 21.54 5.31 40.52
C LYS A 3 20.29 4.94 41.32
N ILE A 4 20.41 4.99 42.62
CA ILE A 4 19.35 4.77 43.59
C ILE A 4 18.48 6.02 43.62
N PHE A 5 17.24 5.92 43.22
CA PHE A 5 16.24 6.95 43.45
C PHE A 5 15.76 6.84 44.90
N THR A 6 16.02 7.84 45.67
CA THR A 6 15.50 7.95 47.04
C THR A 6 14.09 8.53 46.96
N LEU A 7 13.09 7.67 47.14
CA LEU A 7 11.70 8.05 47.30
C LEU A 7 11.47 8.51 48.75
N ILE A 8 11.23 9.78 48.98
CA ILE A 8 10.77 10.26 50.28
C ILE A 8 9.28 10.26 50.29
N ILE A 9 8.68 9.25 50.94
CA ILE A 9 7.26 9.21 51.26
C ILE A 9 7.07 9.99 52.55
N LEU A 10 6.39 11.12 52.48
CA LEU A 10 6.02 11.89 53.67
C LEU A 10 4.67 11.38 54.17
N ALA A 11 4.66 10.68 55.30
CA ALA A 11 3.44 10.26 55.98
C ALA A 11 2.73 11.50 56.54
N MET A 12 1.45 11.70 56.21
CA MET A 12 0.62 12.76 56.78
C MET A 12 0.18 12.37 58.20
N ALA A 13 0.60 13.17 59.15
CA ALA A 13 -0.05 13.22 60.47
C ALA A 13 -1.11 14.34 60.44
N VAL A 14 -2.36 14.00 60.73
CA VAL A 14 -3.47 14.94 60.81
C VAL A 14 -3.33 15.75 62.10
N VAL A 15 -3.08 17.05 62.02
CA VAL A 15 -3.32 18.03 63.07
C VAL A 15 -3.94 19.29 62.45
N THR A 16 -5.08 19.64 62.94
CA THR A 16 -5.88 20.82 62.65
C THR A 16 -5.15 22.12 62.92
N ALA A 17 -4.68 22.75 61.89
CA ALA A 17 -4.51 24.23 61.79
C ALA A 17 -4.36 24.53 60.31
N ALA A 18 -5.16 25.48 59.80
CA ALA A 18 -5.14 25.93 58.42
C ALA A 18 -3.78 26.58 58.12
N GLN A 19 -2.80 25.77 57.70
CA GLN A 19 -1.57 26.24 57.09
C GLN A 19 -1.59 25.81 55.65
N ALA A 20 -1.42 26.74 54.75
CA ALA A 20 -1.26 26.48 53.34
C ALA A 20 -0.11 25.49 53.13
N GLN A 21 -0.42 24.26 52.79
CA GLN A 21 0.58 23.23 52.47
C GLN A 21 0.98 23.41 51.02
N THR A 22 2.28 23.41 50.76
CA THR A 22 2.81 23.53 49.43
C THR A 22 3.55 22.23 49.05
N ILE A 23 3.40 21.84 47.79
CA ILE A 23 4.16 20.75 47.18
C ILE A 23 5.33 21.37 46.41
N THR A 24 6.58 21.10 46.88
CA THR A 24 7.76 21.59 46.20
C THR A 24 8.50 20.47 45.47
N ILE A 25 8.60 20.60 44.17
CA ILE A 25 9.35 19.67 43.30
C ILE A 25 10.75 20.29 43.04
N ASN A 26 11.80 19.60 43.54
CA ASN A 26 13.19 19.96 43.24
C ASN A 26 13.60 19.22 41.97
N LYS A 27 13.95 19.93 40.92
CA LYS A 27 14.40 19.34 39.65
C LYS A 27 15.91 19.04 39.70
N THR A 28 16.36 18.11 38.87
CA THR A 28 17.76 17.71 38.78
C THR A 28 18.67 18.81 38.21
N ASP A 29 18.11 19.82 37.53
CA ASP A 29 18.82 21.01 37.06
C ASP A 29 18.98 22.09 38.15
N GLY A 30 18.55 21.80 39.40
CA GLY A 30 18.61 22.72 40.54
C GLY A 30 17.44 23.69 40.64
N THR A 31 16.51 23.70 39.69
CA THR A 31 15.31 24.53 39.76
C THR A 31 14.26 23.92 40.69
N LYS A 32 13.41 24.79 41.28
CA LYS A 32 12.30 24.38 42.16
C LYS A 32 10.97 24.87 41.58
N VAL A 33 9.94 24.02 41.65
CA VAL A 33 8.58 24.40 41.35
C VAL A 33 7.71 24.09 42.55
N THR A 34 6.95 25.10 43.03
CA THR A 34 6.06 24.97 44.21
C THR A 34 4.63 25.17 43.78
N TYR A 35 3.77 24.28 44.24
CA TYR A 35 2.32 24.33 44.04
C TYR A 35 1.59 24.45 45.41
N ASP A 36 0.48 25.14 45.48
CA ASP A 36 -0.40 25.04 46.60
C ASP A 36 -1.04 23.64 46.63
N ALA A 37 -1.00 22.96 47.75
CA ALA A 37 -1.54 21.60 47.88
C ALA A 37 -3.04 21.54 47.61
N SER A 38 -3.75 22.63 47.83
CA SER A 38 -5.20 22.75 47.53
C SER A 38 -5.52 22.78 46.03
N GLU A 39 -4.53 23.14 45.19
CA GLU A 39 -4.64 23.18 43.73
C GLU A 39 -4.27 21.85 43.05
N VAL A 40 -3.72 20.91 43.82
CA VAL A 40 -3.24 19.61 43.28
C VAL A 40 -4.21 18.50 43.64
N SER A 41 -4.94 18.01 42.65
CA SER A 41 -5.89 16.90 42.81
C SER A 41 -5.25 15.53 42.81
N SER A 42 -4.15 15.34 42.04
CA SER A 42 -3.36 14.13 41.99
C SER A 42 -1.91 14.42 41.56
N ILE A 43 -0.98 13.54 41.92
CA ILE A 43 0.39 13.51 41.40
C ILE A 43 0.57 12.14 40.76
N ASP A 44 0.57 12.10 39.43
CA ASP A 44 0.76 10.89 38.66
C ASP A 44 2.21 10.83 38.16
N PHE A 45 2.87 9.71 38.43
CA PHE A 45 4.21 9.41 37.93
C PHE A 45 4.09 8.49 36.72
N ALA A 46 4.00 9.07 35.51
CA ALA A 46 4.16 8.32 34.31
C ALA A 46 5.64 7.98 34.08
N PRO A 47 6.01 6.76 33.74
CA PRO A 47 7.37 6.46 33.32
C PRO A 47 7.69 7.31 32.08
N LYS A 48 8.85 8.01 32.10
CA LYS A 48 9.33 8.70 30.90
C LYS A 48 9.51 7.64 29.81
N SER A 49 8.72 7.72 28.77
CA SER A 49 8.93 6.87 27.60
C SER A 49 10.25 7.27 26.94
N ASP A 50 11.25 6.42 27.05
CA ASP A 50 12.52 6.57 26.31
C ASP A 50 12.35 6.14 24.85
N THR A 51 11.11 6.12 24.35
CA THR A 51 10.78 5.74 22.98
C THR A 51 11.05 6.91 22.03
N THR A 52 11.93 6.69 21.08
CA THR A 52 12.23 7.66 20.02
C THR A 52 11.86 7.04 18.67
N THR A 53 11.04 7.73 17.89
CA THR A 53 10.79 7.33 16.51
C THR A 53 12.02 7.60 15.67
N ILE A 54 12.59 6.55 15.09
CA ILE A 54 13.77 6.65 14.21
C ILE A 54 13.32 6.94 12.79
N HIS A 55 12.31 6.17 12.31
CA HIS A 55 11.72 6.30 10.99
C HIS A 55 10.21 6.11 11.07
N SER A 56 9.48 6.86 10.25
CA SER A 56 8.04 6.66 10.04
C SER A 56 7.72 6.97 8.59
N PHE A 57 7.14 6.01 7.90
CA PHE A 57 6.77 6.10 6.49
C PHE A 57 5.36 5.61 6.26
N THR A 58 4.69 6.24 5.30
CA THR A 58 3.44 5.75 4.72
C THR A 58 3.78 4.96 3.46
N GLY A 59 3.14 3.82 3.28
CA GLY A 59 3.35 2.96 2.14
C GLY A 59 2.07 2.26 1.71
N TYR A 60 2.17 1.45 0.66
CA TYR A 60 1.06 0.67 0.14
C TYR A 60 1.17 -0.80 0.53
N LEU A 61 0.03 -1.48 0.54
CA LEU A 61 -0.08 -2.88 0.90
C LEU A 61 -0.43 -3.76 -0.29
N LEU A 62 0.34 -4.85 -0.43
CA LEU A 62 -0.02 -6.01 -1.22
C LEU A 62 -0.20 -7.19 -0.29
N VAL A 63 -1.37 -7.80 -0.29
CA VAL A 63 -1.68 -8.89 0.63
C VAL A 63 -1.97 -10.17 -0.14
N SER A 64 -1.47 -11.26 0.39
CA SER A 64 -1.72 -12.61 -0.12
C SER A 64 -2.21 -13.52 1.00
N SER A 65 -3.06 -14.48 0.65
CA SER A 65 -3.54 -15.53 1.54
C SER A 65 -3.76 -16.83 0.75
N ALA A 66 -4.32 -17.85 1.37
CA ALA A 66 -4.74 -19.05 0.65
C ALA A 66 -5.84 -18.77 -0.41
N TYR A 67 -6.53 -17.64 -0.34
CA TYR A 67 -7.70 -17.33 -1.18
C TYR A 67 -7.43 -16.29 -2.27
N PHE A 68 -6.39 -15.47 -2.14
CA PHE A 68 -6.03 -14.44 -3.10
C PHE A 68 -4.52 -14.13 -3.05
N GLN A 69 -3.98 -13.54 -4.12
CA GLN A 69 -2.55 -13.25 -4.25
C GLN A 69 -2.32 -11.80 -4.65
N ASN A 70 -1.38 -11.13 -3.96
CA ASN A 70 -0.90 -9.78 -4.25
C ASN A 70 -2.03 -8.73 -4.44
N MET A 71 -3.10 -8.86 -3.65
CA MET A 71 -4.21 -7.94 -3.72
C MET A 71 -3.82 -6.59 -3.12
N TYR A 72 -4.08 -5.50 -3.83
CA TYR A 72 -3.80 -4.14 -3.39
C TYR A 72 -4.83 -3.66 -2.37
N TYR A 73 -4.37 -3.14 -1.23
CA TYR A 73 -5.21 -2.66 -0.12
C TYR A 73 -4.95 -1.20 0.25
N GLY A 74 -4.59 -0.37 -0.72
CA GLY A 74 -4.39 1.06 -0.50
C GLY A 74 -2.94 1.43 -0.14
N ASP A 75 -2.72 2.72 0.03
CA ASP A 75 -1.39 3.34 0.19
C ASP A 75 -1.28 4.22 1.45
N ALA A 76 -2.14 3.99 2.43
CA ALA A 76 -2.17 4.75 3.68
C ALA A 76 -1.57 4.01 4.88
N ALA A 77 -1.03 2.79 4.68
CA ALA A 77 -0.47 1.99 5.75
C ALA A 77 0.83 2.60 6.29
N GLN A 78 0.90 2.76 7.61
CA GLN A 78 2.06 3.36 8.28
C GLN A 78 2.99 2.28 8.84
N MET A 79 4.29 2.50 8.67
CA MET A 79 5.34 1.71 9.26
C MET A 79 6.30 2.62 10.03
N SER A 80 6.50 2.34 11.33
CA SER A 80 7.36 3.16 12.18
C SER A 80 8.37 2.29 12.92
N VAL A 81 9.64 2.66 12.85
CA VAL A 81 10.71 2.05 13.64
C VAL A 81 11.00 2.94 14.85
N LEU A 82 10.97 2.33 16.01
CA LEU A 82 11.11 2.99 17.32
C LEU A 82 12.33 2.43 18.04
N ALA A 83 13.12 3.31 18.66
CA ALA A 83 14.13 2.92 19.65
C ALA A 83 13.53 3.01 21.04
N VAL A 84 13.69 1.95 21.84
CA VAL A 84 13.25 1.87 23.24
C VAL A 84 14.42 1.35 24.09
N GLY A 85 15.17 2.27 24.68
CA GLY A 85 16.44 1.94 25.32
C GLY A 85 17.44 1.36 24.34
N ASP A 86 17.87 0.12 24.57
CA ASP A 86 18.80 -0.66 23.74
C ASP A 86 18.09 -1.60 22.71
N LYS A 87 16.77 -1.49 22.59
CA LYS A 87 15.93 -2.33 21.72
C LYS A 87 15.28 -1.53 20.63
N TYR A 88 14.89 -2.24 19.58
CA TYR A 88 14.09 -1.68 18.49
C TYR A 88 12.72 -2.35 18.43
N LEU A 89 11.72 -1.54 18.18
CA LEU A 89 10.37 -1.98 17.86
C LEU A 89 9.99 -1.50 16.46
N CYS A 90 9.15 -2.28 15.78
CA CYS A 90 8.50 -1.82 14.57
C CYS A 90 6.99 -1.85 14.79
N ARG A 91 6.35 -0.73 14.50
CA ARG A 91 4.90 -0.56 14.56
C ARG A 91 4.34 -0.50 13.16
N PHE A 92 3.32 -1.30 12.93
CA PHE A 92 2.50 -1.31 11.73
C PHE A 92 1.11 -0.78 12.07
N ASP A 93 0.56 0.11 11.25
CA ASP A 93 -0.79 0.64 11.41
C ASP A 93 -1.48 0.74 10.04
N ASP A 94 -2.61 0.07 9.89
CA ASP A 94 -3.48 0.12 8.71
C ASP A 94 -4.95 0.02 9.09
N ALA A 95 -5.81 0.74 8.38
CA ALA A 95 -7.24 0.79 8.70
C ALA A 95 -7.97 -0.54 8.45
N THR A 96 -7.51 -1.33 7.49
CA THR A 96 -8.11 -2.62 7.11
C THR A 96 -7.42 -3.79 7.80
N TRP A 97 -6.08 -3.75 7.84
CA TRP A 97 -5.23 -4.84 8.32
C TRP A 97 -4.77 -4.64 9.78
N GLY A 98 -5.30 -3.61 10.46
CA GLY A 98 -5.16 -3.42 11.89
C GLY A 98 -3.81 -2.88 12.34
N HIS A 99 -3.41 -3.26 13.56
CA HIS A 99 -2.22 -2.72 14.23
C HIS A 99 -1.27 -3.84 14.61
N GLY A 100 0.01 -3.68 14.29
CA GLY A 100 1.05 -4.62 14.66
C GLY A 100 2.15 -3.98 15.50
N LEU A 101 2.70 -4.73 16.44
CA LEU A 101 3.88 -4.35 17.20
C LEU A 101 4.87 -5.52 17.24
N PHE A 102 6.09 -5.25 16.81
CA PHE A 102 7.14 -6.26 16.63
C PHE A 102 8.39 -5.88 17.39
N ASN A 103 8.98 -6.82 18.12
CA ASN A 103 10.35 -6.71 18.59
C ASN A 103 11.26 -7.04 17.41
N ILE A 104 12.11 -6.11 16.99
CA ILE A 104 12.92 -6.25 15.80
C ILE A 104 14.41 -6.16 16.08
N THR A 105 15.20 -6.78 15.23
CA THR A 105 16.62 -6.53 15.05
C THR A 105 16.85 -5.75 13.77
N LEU A 106 17.81 -4.82 13.82
CA LEU A 106 18.28 -4.03 12.68
C LEU A 106 19.74 -4.44 12.42
N ASP A 107 20.00 -5.04 11.26
CA ASP A 107 21.35 -5.34 10.81
C ASP A 107 21.54 -4.85 9.37
N LYS A 108 22.42 -3.86 9.19
CA LYS A 108 22.79 -3.29 7.88
C LYS A 108 21.59 -2.93 6.99
N GLY A 109 20.53 -2.40 7.58
CA GLY A 109 19.32 -1.99 6.88
C GLY A 109 18.28 -3.12 6.68
N THR A 110 18.59 -4.33 7.15
CA THR A 110 17.63 -5.44 7.19
C THR A 110 16.90 -5.46 8.52
N ILE A 111 15.59 -5.65 8.45
CA ILE A 111 14.68 -5.79 9.60
C ILE A 111 14.28 -7.25 9.72
N SER A 112 14.31 -7.79 10.92
CA SER A 112 13.67 -9.07 11.23
C SER A 112 13.15 -9.06 12.65
N GLY A 113 12.02 -9.72 12.91
CA GLY A 113 11.45 -9.73 14.25
C GLY A 113 10.20 -10.57 14.38
N THR A 114 9.69 -10.60 15.61
CA THR A 114 8.47 -11.30 15.99
C THR A 114 7.56 -10.36 16.77
N GLY A 115 6.27 -10.57 16.66
CA GLY A 115 5.26 -9.77 17.35
C GLY A 115 3.87 -10.30 17.09
N SER A 116 2.91 -9.40 17.10
CA SER A 116 1.52 -9.74 16.80
C SER A 116 0.84 -8.64 15.98
N VAL A 117 -0.20 -9.02 15.27
CA VAL A 117 -1.11 -8.11 14.58
C VAL A 117 -2.51 -8.27 15.18
N THR A 118 -3.10 -7.15 15.59
CA THR A 118 -4.48 -7.08 16.07
C THR A 118 -5.36 -6.54 14.95
N MET A 119 -6.23 -7.39 14.43
CA MET A 119 -7.21 -7.05 13.39
C MET A 119 -8.44 -6.43 14.04
N VAL A 120 -8.90 -5.31 13.51
CA VAL A 120 -10.17 -4.69 13.90
C VAL A 120 -11.29 -5.34 13.09
N ASN A 121 -12.33 -5.82 13.77
CA ASN A 121 -13.50 -6.35 13.06
C ASN A 121 -14.30 -5.18 12.46
N PRO A 122 -14.38 -5.06 11.11
CA PRO A 122 -15.07 -3.95 10.46
C PRO A 122 -16.58 -3.96 10.69
N GLN A 123 -17.14 -5.08 11.17
CA GLN A 123 -18.56 -5.23 11.48
C GLN A 123 -18.89 -4.95 12.97
N GLY A 124 -17.93 -4.40 13.73
CA GLY A 124 -18.13 -4.02 15.13
C GLY A 124 -18.07 -5.17 16.14
N GLY A 125 -17.49 -6.31 15.75
CA GLY A 125 -17.20 -7.44 16.65
C GLY A 125 -15.89 -7.26 17.42
N ALA A 126 -15.55 -8.28 18.23
CA ALA A 126 -14.29 -8.30 18.96
C ALA A 126 -13.08 -8.33 17.99
N SER A 127 -12.05 -7.57 18.32
CA SER A 127 -10.76 -7.65 17.63
C SER A 127 -10.10 -9.01 17.88
N THR A 128 -9.38 -9.52 16.90
CA THR A 128 -8.58 -10.74 17.00
C THR A 128 -7.11 -10.41 16.93
N THR A 129 -6.29 -11.07 17.74
CA THR A 129 -4.84 -10.88 17.74
C THR A 129 -4.17 -12.18 17.28
N HIS A 130 -3.24 -12.07 16.35
CA HIS A 130 -2.53 -13.16 15.71
C HIS A 130 -1.03 -12.99 15.91
N ASP A 131 -0.34 -14.07 16.21
CA ASP A 131 1.12 -14.08 16.21
C ASP A 131 1.64 -13.89 14.80
N ALA A 132 2.69 -13.06 14.68
CA ALA A 132 3.24 -12.71 13.37
C ALA A 132 4.76 -12.57 13.42
N THR A 133 5.38 -12.77 12.25
CA THR A 133 6.79 -12.48 12.04
C THR A 133 6.93 -11.33 11.04
N MET A 134 8.01 -10.59 11.16
CA MET A 134 8.34 -9.47 10.28
C MET A 134 9.74 -9.66 9.71
N SER A 135 9.91 -9.35 8.41
CA SER A 135 11.22 -9.36 7.76
C SER A 135 11.23 -8.38 6.58
N GLY A 136 12.41 -7.90 6.21
CA GLY A 136 12.56 -7.02 5.04
C GLY A 136 13.59 -5.92 5.21
N THR A 137 13.33 -4.79 4.60
CA THR A 137 14.14 -3.57 4.63
C THR A 137 13.29 -2.36 5.01
N MET A 138 13.89 -1.17 5.15
CA MET A 138 13.14 0.07 5.44
C MET A 138 12.15 0.48 4.33
N THR A 139 12.28 -0.08 3.12
CA THR A 139 11.41 0.24 1.98
C THR A 139 10.49 -0.90 1.56
N HIS A 140 10.73 -2.10 2.08
CA HIS A 140 9.92 -3.28 1.79
C HIS A 140 9.90 -4.20 2.99
N ILE A 141 8.76 -4.35 3.63
CA ILE A 141 8.56 -5.17 4.82
C ILE A 141 7.47 -6.21 4.57
N THR A 142 7.79 -7.44 4.88
CA THR A 142 6.84 -8.57 4.85
C THR A 142 6.45 -8.94 6.26
N ILE A 143 5.16 -8.96 6.54
CA ILE A 143 4.55 -9.50 7.77
C ILE A 143 3.87 -10.82 7.42
N SER A 144 4.22 -11.88 8.12
CA SER A 144 3.61 -13.21 7.95
C SER A 144 2.76 -13.56 9.16
N ILE A 145 1.50 -13.94 8.91
CA ILE A 145 0.48 -14.32 9.91
C ILE A 145 -0.02 -15.73 9.58
N PRO A 146 0.59 -16.78 10.12
CA PRO A 146 0.36 -18.15 9.67
C PRO A 146 -1.05 -18.69 9.93
N ASP A 147 -1.70 -18.24 10.99
CA ASP A 147 -3.02 -18.72 11.44
C ASP A 147 -4.20 -17.93 10.86
N LEU A 148 -3.93 -16.84 10.12
CA LEU A 148 -4.97 -16.03 9.50
C LEU A 148 -5.22 -16.49 8.06
N MET A 149 -6.47 -16.83 7.71
CA MET A 149 -6.93 -17.15 6.35
C MET A 149 -6.07 -18.20 5.61
N GLY A 150 -5.58 -19.21 6.33
CA GLY A 150 -4.72 -20.27 5.79
C GLY A 150 -3.28 -19.85 5.50
N GLY A 151 -2.83 -18.80 6.16
CA GLY A 151 -1.54 -18.16 5.99
C GLY A 151 -1.66 -16.84 5.21
N THR A 152 -1.55 -15.72 5.92
CA THR A 152 -1.59 -14.39 5.32
C THR A 152 -0.21 -13.77 5.30
N THR A 153 0.12 -13.13 4.19
CA THR A 153 1.33 -12.33 4.02
C THR A 153 0.93 -10.90 3.65
N ILE A 154 1.36 -9.94 4.45
CA ILE A 154 1.18 -8.51 4.20
C ILE A 154 2.53 -7.95 3.76
N ASN A 155 2.63 -7.50 2.52
CA ASN A 155 3.80 -6.80 2.01
C ASN A 155 3.53 -5.30 2.05
N TRP A 156 4.20 -4.61 2.95
CA TRP A 156 4.24 -3.16 3.00
C TRP A 156 5.39 -2.66 2.12
N ASN A 157 5.10 -1.73 1.22
CA ASN A 157 6.05 -1.18 0.26
C ASN A 157 6.04 0.34 0.33
N TYR A 158 7.21 0.93 0.41
CA TYR A 158 7.40 2.37 0.25
C TYR A 158 7.53 2.71 -1.23
N GLY A 159 6.73 3.67 -1.72
CA GLY A 159 6.77 4.09 -3.11
C GLY A 159 5.40 4.52 -3.62
N ASP A 160 5.31 4.72 -4.93
CA ASP A 160 4.07 5.11 -5.60
C ASP A 160 3.43 3.87 -6.27
N PRO A 161 2.27 3.40 -5.77
CA PRO A 161 1.59 2.21 -6.29
C PRO A 161 0.75 2.47 -7.55
N ARG A 162 1.17 3.38 -8.42
CA ARG A 162 0.37 3.85 -9.56
C ARG A 162 -0.17 2.73 -10.45
N ALA A 163 0.61 1.68 -10.72
CA ALA A 163 0.14 0.57 -11.53
C ALA A 163 -0.97 -0.23 -10.84
N TYR A 164 -0.87 -0.41 -9.53
CA TYR A 164 -1.93 -1.08 -8.75
C TYR A 164 -3.20 -0.23 -8.66
N LYS A 165 -3.09 1.11 -8.63
CA LYS A 165 -4.23 2.03 -8.71
C LYS A 165 -4.89 2.03 -10.08
N THR A 166 -4.11 1.83 -11.15
CA THR A 166 -4.61 1.76 -12.52
C THR A 166 -5.16 0.38 -12.88
N ALA A 167 -4.81 -0.67 -12.12
CA ALA A 167 -5.28 -2.02 -12.40
C ALA A 167 -6.79 -2.13 -12.24
N GLY A 168 -7.45 -2.80 -13.20
CA GLY A 168 -8.90 -2.95 -13.21
C GLY A 168 -9.45 -3.33 -14.57
N THR A 169 -10.76 -3.41 -14.65
CA THR A 169 -11.49 -3.65 -15.90
C THR A 169 -12.26 -2.39 -16.28
N TYR A 170 -12.11 -1.96 -17.52
CA TYR A 170 -12.64 -0.70 -18.06
C TYR A 170 -13.48 -1.00 -19.30
N SER A 171 -14.75 -0.62 -19.29
CA SER A 171 -15.67 -0.82 -20.38
C SER A 171 -15.73 0.41 -21.28
N ALA A 172 -15.48 0.23 -22.57
CA ALA A 172 -15.50 1.29 -23.56
C ALA A 172 -15.95 0.80 -24.95
N LYS A 173 -16.38 1.72 -25.81
CA LYS A 173 -16.46 1.50 -27.25
C LYS A 173 -15.18 1.98 -27.90
N ASP A 174 -14.61 1.13 -28.73
CA ASP A 174 -13.38 1.47 -29.42
C ASP A 174 -13.66 2.17 -30.74
N ASN A 175 -12.69 2.93 -31.19
CA ASN A 175 -12.72 3.61 -32.47
C ASN A 175 -11.43 3.33 -33.26
N ILE A 176 -11.57 2.76 -34.45
CA ILE A 176 -10.47 2.61 -35.39
C ILE A 176 -10.53 3.75 -36.40
N VAL A 177 -9.39 4.45 -36.55
CA VAL A 177 -9.18 5.44 -37.61
C VAL A 177 -8.18 4.88 -38.60
N VAL A 178 -8.62 4.66 -39.85
CA VAL A 178 -7.78 4.06 -40.90
C VAL A 178 -7.05 5.15 -41.64
N GLY A 179 -5.73 5.00 -41.82
CA GLY A 179 -4.89 5.94 -42.54
C GLY A 179 -4.83 7.35 -41.94
N GLY A 180 -5.23 7.51 -40.66
CA GLY A 180 -5.25 8.84 -39.99
C GLY A 180 -6.36 9.76 -40.49
N VAL A 181 -7.30 9.29 -41.26
CA VAL A 181 -8.38 10.10 -41.88
C VAL A 181 -9.67 9.88 -41.06
N ALA A 182 -10.25 10.97 -40.53
CA ALA A 182 -11.44 10.91 -39.67
C ALA A 182 -12.67 10.29 -40.38
N ASP A 183 -12.79 10.46 -41.72
CA ASP A 183 -13.88 9.88 -42.51
C ASP A 183 -13.83 8.34 -42.63
N TYR A 184 -12.72 7.73 -42.25
CA TYR A 184 -12.52 6.30 -42.16
C TYR A 184 -12.43 5.82 -40.70
N SER A 185 -13.23 6.38 -39.81
CA SER A 185 -13.34 5.91 -38.44
C SER A 185 -14.53 4.97 -38.24
N TYR A 186 -14.30 3.92 -37.48
CA TYR A 186 -15.26 2.84 -37.20
C TYR A 186 -15.23 2.54 -35.71
N SER A 187 -16.40 2.49 -35.09
CA SER A 187 -16.53 2.14 -33.69
C SER A 187 -16.91 0.67 -33.53
N THR A 188 -16.52 0.07 -32.41
CA THR A 188 -16.98 -1.26 -32.03
C THR A 188 -18.51 -1.32 -31.98
N ASN A 189 -19.10 -2.48 -32.31
CA ASN A 189 -20.55 -2.70 -32.27
C ASN A 189 -21.11 -2.49 -30.87
N ASP A 190 -20.43 -3.06 -29.87
CA ASP A 190 -20.77 -3.00 -28.45
C ASP A 190 -19.61 -2.44 -27.62
N SER A 191 -19.87 -2.10 -26.36
CA SER A 191 -18.80 -1.84 -25.39
C SER A 191 -18.05 -3.12 -25.09
N VAL A 192 -16.73 -3.03 -24.99
CA VAL A 192 -15.81 -4.13 -24.68
C VAL A 192 -15.03 -3.83 -23.41
N ASP A 193 -14.58 -4.87 -22.72
CA ASP A 193 -13.95 -4.76 -21.42
C ASP A 193 -12.42 -4.96 -21.52
N TYR A 194 -11.69 -3.88 -21.46
CA TYR A 194 -10.24 -3.90 -21.30
C TYR A 194 -9.84 -4.26 -19.88
N THR A 195 -8.82 -5.11 -19.71
CA THR A 195 -8.27 -5.41 -18.38
C THR A 195 -6.84 -4.92 -18.27
N VAL A 196 -6.59 -4.06 -17.29
CA VAL A 196 -5.27 -3.59 -16.90
C VAL A 196 -4.81 -4.40 -15.69
N VAL A 197 -3.65 -5.05 -15.81
CA VAL A 197 -3.06 -5.87 -14.75
C VAL A 197 -1.74 -5.26 -14.32
N ALA A 198 -1.58 -4.92 -13.04
CA ALA A 198 -0.30 -4.47 -12.52
C ALA A 198 0.73 -5.61 -12.52
N VAL A 199 1.93 -5.34 -13.03
CA VAL A 199 3.09 -6.23 -12.99
C VAL A 199 3.97 -5.91 -11.79
N ASN A 200 4.18 -4.62 -11.55
CA ASN A 200 4.85 -4.04 -10.37
C ASN A 200 4.27 -2.64 -10.14
N ASP A 201 4.91 -1.80 -9.33
CA ASP A 201 4.45 -0.46 -8.96
C ASP A 201 4.35 0.54 -10.13
N SER A 202 5.08 0.30 -11.22
CA SER A 202 5.22 1.23 -12.36
C SER A 202 5.03 0.59 -13.75
N THR A 203 4.63 -0.68 -13.81
CA THR A 203 4.48 -1.44 -15.07
C THR A 203 3.15 -2.19 -15.08
N ILE A 204 2.46 -2.15 -16.20
CA ILE A 204 1.18 -2.84 -16.42
C ILE A 204 1.23 -3.77 -17.63
N ASN A 205 0.31 -4.73 -17.68
CA ASN A 205 -0.11 -5.44 -18.87
C ASN A 205 -1.51 -4.94 -19.26
N LEU A 206 -1.75 -4.81 -20.56
CA LEU A 206 -3.08 -4.52 -21.11
C LEU A 206 -3.60 -5.77 -21.84
N VAL A 207 -4.69 -6.32 -21.36
CA VAL A 207 -5.44 -7.36 -22.07
C VAL A 207 -6.47 -6.65 -22.92
N VAL A 208 -6.29 -6.74 -24.23
CA VAL A 208 -7.22 -6.23 -25.24
C VAL A 208 -8.26 -7.32 -25.48
N PRO A 209 -9.57 -7.02 -25.32
CA PRO A 209 -10.64 -7.99 -25.51
C PRO A 209 -10.86 -8.32 -26.99
N GLU A 210 -11.82 -9.19 -27.27
CA GLU A 210 -12.34 -9.34 -28.62
C GLU A 210 -13.11 -8.08 -29.01
N GLU A 211 -12.77 -7.51 -30.17
CA GLU A 211 -13.38 -6.31 -30.76
C GLU A 211 -14.05 -6.63 -32.07
N SER A 212 -15.27 -6.13 -32.32
CA SER A 212 -15.97 -6.30 -33.58
C SER A 212 -16.39 -4.97 -34.17
N PHE A 213 -16.17 -4.84 -35.48
CA PHE A 213 -16.46 -3.64 -36.27
C PHE A 213 -17.21 -4.04 -37.54
N ASP A 214 -18.31 -3.34 -37.85
CA ASP A 214 -19.05 -3.54 -39.06
C ASP A 214 -18.62 -2.65 -40.20
N ASN A 215 -18.64 -3.19 -41.40
CA ASN A 215 -18.50 -2.46 -42.67
C ASN A 215 -17.21 -1.60 -42.76
N LEU A 216 -16.06 -2.14 -42.30
CA LEU A 216 -14.78 -1.48 -42.50
C LEU A 216 -14.45 -1.41 -43.99
N ALA A 217 -14.68 -0.27 -44.60
CA ALA A 217 -14.29 0.03 -45.99
C ALA A 217 -14.24 -1.24 -46.91
N MET A 218 -13.05 -1.56 -47.45
CA MET A 218 -12.85 -2.74 -48.31
C MET A 218 -12.70 -4.05 -47.54
N MET A 219 -12.69 -4.05 -46.21
CA MET A 219 -12.48 -5.25 -45.39
C MET A 219 -13.79 -5.94 -44.99
N GLY A 220 -14.92 -5.23 -45.10
CA GLY A 220 -16.20 -5.74 -44.60
C GLY A 220 -16.19 -5.79 -43.07
N ASN A 221 -16.87 -6.80 -42.48
CA ASN A 221 -16.92 -6.97 -41.04
C ASN A 221 -15.58 -7.52 -40.53
N LEU A 222 -15.06 -6.90 -39.48
CA LEU A 222 -13.81 -7.28 -38.79
C LEU A 222 -14.14 -7.72 -37.38
N VAL A 223 -13.64 -8.88 -36.98
CA VAL A 223 -13.57 -9.32 -35.59
C VAL A 223 -12.10 -9.56 -35.26
N MET A 224 -11.59 -8.89 -34.27
CA MET A 224 -10.21 -9.07 -33.72
C MET A 224 -10.32 -9.82 -32.41
N GLY A 225 -9.64 -10.96 -32.30
CA GLY A 225 -9.62 -11.75 -31.07
C GLY A 225 -8.77 -11.11 -29.97
N THR A 226 -8.88 -11.65 -28.78
CA THR A 226 -8.16 -11.17 -27.58
C THR A 226 -6.65 -11.34 -27.70
N TYR A 227 -5.88 -10.35 -27.24
CA TYR A 227 -4.43 -10.40 -27.10
C TYR A 227 -3.95 -9.60 -25.90
N THR A 228 -2.68 -9.74 -25.54
CA THR A 228 -2.10 -9.01 -24.41
C THR A 228 -0.86 -8.24 -24.85
N ILE A 229 -0.83 -6.95 -24.52
CA ILE A 229 0.36 -6.12 -24.60
C ILE A 229 1.00 -6.09 -23.21
N SER A 230 2.15 -6.74 -23.06
CA SER A 230 2.81 -6.93 -21.78
C SER A 230 3.86 -5.84 -21.51
N ASN A 231 4.18 -5.63 -20.21
CA ASN A 231 5.28 -4.77 -19.75
C ASN A 231 5.23 -3.33 -20.28
N ILE A 232 4.07 -2.69 -20.20
CA ILE A 232 3.88 -1.28 -20.53
C ILE A 232 4.35 -0.46 -19.33
N ALA A 233 5.48 0.25 -19.46
CA ALA A 233 6.10 0.98 -18.37
C ALA A 233 5.53 2.41 -18.26
N TRP A 234 5.56 2.96 -17.05
CA TRP A 234 5.24 4.36 -16.82
C TRP A 234 6.30 5.27 -17.43
N ASP A 235 5.86 6.23 -18.23
CA ASP A 235 6.65 7.33 -18.77
C ASP A 235 6.22 8.64 -18.10
N ALA A 236 7.10 9.20 -17.29
CA ALA A 236 6.81 10.43 -16.55
C ALA A 236 6.69 11.66 -17.45
N ALA A 237 7.35 11.67 -18.61
CA ALA A 237 7.27 12.79 -19.55
C ALA A 237 5.92 12.80 -20.29
N GLU A 238 5.39 11.62 -20.61
CA GLU A 238 4.08 11.44 -21.23
C GLU A 238 2.93 11.46 -20.22
N ASN A 239 3.23 11.33 -18.92
CA ASN A 239 2.26 11.09 -17.86
C ASN A 239 1.31 9.93 -18.21
N ALA A 240 1.89 8.83 -18.67
CA ALA A 240 1.17 7.67 -19.19
C ALA A 240 2.01 6.39 -19.11
N TYR A 241 1.37 5.24 -19.20
CA TYR A 241 2.07 4.00 -19.52
C TYR A 241 2.27 3.91 -21.01
N VAL A 242 3.51 3.71 -21.45
CA VAL A 242 3.88 3.76 -22.86
C VAL A 242 4.77 2.58 -23.24
N ARG A 243 4.46 1.95 -24.36
CA ARG A 243 5.32 0.93 -24.95
C ARG A 243 5.20 0.93 -26.47
N SER A 244 6.32 0.83 -27.16
CA SER A 244 6.34 0.41 -28.55
C SER A 244 6.36 -1.12 -28.61
N TYR A 245 5.56 -1.70 -29.49
CA TYR A 245 5.45 -3.16 -29.68
C TYR A 245 5.29 -3.44 -31.18
N GLY A 246 5.16 -4.72 -31.55
CA GLY A 246 4.96 -5.13 -32.94
C GLY A 246 6.09 -5.96 -33.50
N SER A 247 7.26 -5.99 -32.81
CA SER A 247 8.33 -6.95 -33.06
C SER A 247 8.40 -8.07 -32.01
N ASP A 248 7.40 -8.14 -31.12
CA ASP A 248 7.41 -8.99 -29.93
C ASP A 248 6.69 -10.32 -30.15
N GLY A 249 6.22 -10.62 -31.37
CA GLY A 249 5.46 -11.82 -31.66
C GLY A 249 4.07 -11.86 -31.05
N ILE A 250 3.45 -10.68 -30.80
CA ILE A 250 2.05 -10.63 -30.34
C ILE A 250 1.13 -11.07 -31.46
N THR A 251 0.38 -12.15 -31.23
CA THR A 251 -0.53 -12.74 -32.19
C THR A 251 -1.98 -12.66 -31.71
N PHE A 252 -2.90 -12.66 -32.63
CA PHE A 252 -4.33 -12.70 -32.36
C PHE A 252 -5.09 -13.39 -33.51
N ASP A 253 -6.20 -14.02 -33.18
CA ASP A 253 -7.13 -14.52 -34.18
C ASP A 253 -7.97 -13.37 -34.72
N CYS A 254 -8.30 -13.44 -36.01
CA CYS A 254 -9.08 -12.41 -36.66
C CYS A 254 -10.07 -13.04 -37.66
N THR A 255 -11.24 -12.44 -37.82
CA THR A 255 -12.18 -12.78 -38.89
C THR A 255 -12.44 -11.55 -39.72
N ILE A 256 -12.12 -11.61 -41.02
CA ILE A 256 -12.31 -10.51 -41.98
C ILE A 256 -13.29 -11.01 -43.05
N ALA A 257 -14.42 -10.30 -43.25
CA ALA A 257 -15.47 -10.67 -44.17
C ALA A 257 -15.89 -12.15 -44.06
N GLY A 258 -15.98 -12.66 -42.83
CA GLY A 258 -16.33 -14.05 -42.50
C GLY A 258 -15.20 -15.07 -42.69
N LYS A 259 -14.01 -14.68 -43.09
CA LYS A 259 -12.86 -15.58 -43.24
C LYS A 259 -11.96 -15.48 -42.00
N LYS A 260 -11.76 -16.61 -41.35
CA LYS A 260 -10.84 -16.73 -40.21
C LYS A 260 -9.38 -16.70 -40.64
N GLY A 261 -8.53 -16.06 -39.83
CA GLY A 261 -7.09 -16.01 -40.00
C GLY A 261 -6.40 -15.84 -38.64
N HIS A 262 -5.10 -16.04 -38.63
CA HIS A 262 -4.23 -15.80 -37.50
C HIS A 262 -3.20 -14.75 -37.92
N TYR A 263 -3.06 -13.70 -37.14
CA TYR A 263 -2.24 -12.54 -37.47
C TYR A 263 -1.23 -12.27 -36.37
N GLU A 264 -0.14 -11.62 -36.76
CA GLU A 264 0.93 -11.20 -35.86
C GLU A 264 1.21 -9.71 -36.12
N PHE A 265 1.36 -8.93 -35.06
CA PHE A 265 1.87 -7.58 -35.16
C PHE A 265 3.36 -7.60 -35.56
N THR A 266 3.68 -7.10 -36.73
CA THR A 266 5.05 -7.10 -37.28
C THR A 266 5.60 -5.68 -37.52
N ASN A 267 4.79 -4.65 -37.34
CA ASN A 267 5.18 -3.26 -37.55
C ASN A 267 5.83 -2.70 -36.26
N SER A 268 7.12 -2.32 -36.38
CA SER A 268 7.89 -1.71 -35.27
C SER A 268 7.33 -0.35 -34.80
N ASP A 269 6.44 0.27 -35.59
CA ASP A 269 5.82 1.57 -35.24
C ASP A 269 4.55 1.41 -34.37
N CYS A 270 4.15 0.19 -34.04
CA CYS A 270 3.07 -0.06 -33.11
C CYS A 270 3.42 0.54 -31.74
N LYS A 271 2.53 1.38 -31.21
CA LYS A 271 2.66 2.05 -29.92
C LYS A 271 1.35 1.94 -29.15
N VAL A 272 1.44 1.58 -27.87
CA VAL A 272 0.32 1.67 -26.92
C VAL A 272 0.59 2.79 -25.93
N VAL A 273 -0.46 3.53 -25.58
CA VAL A 273 -0.44 4.56 -24.54
C VAL A 273 -1.68 4.37 -23.68
N VAL A 274 -1.47 4.10 -22.39
CA VAL A 274 -2.56 4.02 -21.40
C VAL A 274 -2.44 5.20 -20.45
N ARG A 275 -3.44 6.07 -20.44
CA ARG A 275 -3.49 7.26 -19.58
C ARG A 275 -4.52 7.05 -18.49
N PRO A 276 -4.10 6.99 -17.21
CA PRO A 276 -5.04 7.04 -16.10
C PRO A 276 -5.79 8.38 -16.14
N ASN A 277 -7.09 8.35 -15.85
CA ASN A 277 -7.85 9.57 -15.64
C ASN A 277 -7.41 10.25 -14.34
N ALA A 278 -7.69 11.57 -14.20
CA ALA A 278 -7.35 12.34 -13.00
C ALA A 278 -8.03 11.81 -11.71
N ASP A 279 -9.09 11.04 -11.88
CA ASP A 279 -9.87 10.46 -10.79
C ASP A 279 -9.52 8.96 -10.50
N GLY A 280 -8.49 8.43 -11.14
CA GLY A 280 -8.01 7.04 -10.99
C GLY A 280 -8.50 6.11 -12.07
#